data_5631f119b09a42330eccf1f8b29b8b5e
#
_entry.id   5631f119b09a42330eccf1f8b29b8b5e
#
_cell.length_a   1.000
_cell.length_b   1.000
_cell.length_c   1.000
_cell.angle_alpha   90.00
_cell.angle_beta   90.00
_cell.angle_gamma   90.00
#
_symmetry.space_group_name_H-M   'P 1'
#
loop_
_entity.id
_entity.type
_entity.pdbx_description
1 polymer ?
#
loop_
_entity_poly.entity_id
_entity_poly.type
_entity_poly.pdbx_seq_one_letter_code
_entity_poly.pdbx_strand_id
1 'polypeptide(L)'
;TLVDETLDELTREKLRAFPPDLVGITVPFPGNVYGALRIARMVKSIHPKARVVLGGGYVNTELRQLSDPRVFDFCDYITLDDGERPLLALVEHLRDPNQPLVRTYVREGNRVVQKTTPALLDLHHRDTGTPTYAGLDLSQYVSLFEMLNPMHRLWSDGRWNKLTVAKGCYWKKCTFCDLSLDYIARYETATADVLVDRIEALIKETGQTGFHFVDEAAPPAALRALAERLIARRVAITWWGNIRFEKSFTKELVELLARSGCIAVSGGLEVASDRLLALMQKGVTVAQVARVTRAFSAAGILVHAYLMYGFPTQTEQETIDSLERVRQLFAEGCI
;
A
#
# COMPACT_ATOMS: atom_id res chain seq x y z
N THR A 1 9.51 -28.62 -1.94
CA THR A 1 10.73 -27.81 -2.11
C THR A 1 11.23 -27.32 -0.76
N LEU A 2 12.49 -26.84 -0.67
CA LEU A 2 13.03 -26.25 0.56
C LEU A 2 12.15 -25.10 1.09
N VAL A 3 11.66 -24.25 0.18
CA VAL A 3 10.75 -23.15 0.53
C VAL A 3 9.46 -23.67 1.18
N ASP A 4 8.90 -24.75 0.63
CA ASP A 4 7.69 -25.36 1.17
C ASP A 4 7.90 -25.93 2.56
N GLU A 5 9.00 -26.64 2.74
CA GLU A 5 9.37 -27.27 4.02
C GLU A 5 9.58 -26.21 5.10
N THR A 6 10.34 -25.17 4.77
CA THR A 6 10.57 -24.03 5.68
C THR A 6 9.27 -23.32 6.04
N LEU A 7 8.41 -23.03 5.04
CA LEU A 7 7.12 -22.38 5.29
C LEU A 7 6.22 -23.22 6.21
N ASP A 8 6.18 -24.54 5.98
CA ASP A 8 5.41 -25.48 6.80
C ASP A 8 5.94 -25.55 8.24
N GLU A 9 7.27 -25.57 8.40
CA GLU A 9 7.91 -25.63 9.70
C GLU A 9 7.61 -24.37 10.53
N LEU A 10 7.85 -23.18 9.95
CA LEU A 10 7.58 -21.90 10.59
C LEU A 10 6.08 -21.74 10.92
N THR A 11 5.20 -22.13 10.00
CA THR A 11 3.76 -22.07 10.22
C THR A 11 3.35 -22.99 11.38
N ARG A 12 3.86 -24.22 11.42
CA ARG A 12 3.57 -25.19 12.48
C ARG A 12 4.08 -24.70 13.84
N GLU A 13 5.27 -24.11 13.88
CA GLU A 13 5.83 -23.54 15.10
C GLU A 13 4.92 -22.43 15.66
N LYS A 14 4.54 -21.47 14.81
CA LYS A 14 3.67 -20.35 15.22
C LYS A 14 2.30 -20.82 15.68
N LEU A 15 1.68 -21.75 14.96
CA LEU A 15 0.36 -22.30 15.32
C LEU A 15 0.37 -23.09 16.64
N ARG A 16 1.50 -23.74 16.99
CA ARG A 16 1.66 -24.42 18.28
C ARG A 16 1.84 -23.42 19.42
N ALA A 17 2.61 -22.36 19.18
CA ALA A 17 2.86 -21.32 20.18
C ALA A 17 1.61 -20.48 20.47
N PHE A 18 0.78 -20.24 19.45
CA PHE A 18 -0.42 -19.40 19.52
C PHE A 18 -1.59 -20.11 18.83
N PRO A 19 -2.32 -21.01 19.56
CA PRO A 19 -3.51 -21.67 19.00
C PRO A 19 -4.59 -20.62 18.66
N PRO A 20 -4.94 -20.42 17.38
CA PRO A 20 -5.87 -19.37 16.99
C PRO A 20 -7.31 -19.86 16.92
N ASP A 21 -8.28 -18.96 17.20
CA ASP A 21 -9.67 -19.12 16.79
C ASP A 21 -9.90 -18.62 15.37
N LEU A 22 -9.16 -17.57 14.97
CA LEU A 22 -9.22 -16.94 13.64
C LEU A 22 -7.81 -16.64 13.14
N VAL A 23 -7.53 -17.01 11.89
CA VAL A 23 -6.31 -16.69 11.18
C VAL A 23 -6.63 -15.78 9.98
N GLY A 24 -6.15 -14.54 10.03
CA GLY A 24 -6.20 -13.61 8.91
C GLY A 24 -4.95 -13.72 8.05
N ILE A 25 -5.12 -13.90 6.75
CA ILE A 25 -4.00 -13.99 5.79
C ILE A 25 -4.17 -12.87 4.76
N THR A 26 -3.20 -11.95 4.75
CA THR A 26 -3.12 -10.93 3.71
C THR A 26 -2.44 -11.48 2.47
N VAL A 27 -3.12 -11.40 1.33
CA VAL A 27 -2.60 -11.79 0.01
C VAL A 27 -2.41 -10.53 -0.83
N PRO A 28 -1.23 -9.90 -0.81
CA PRO A 28 -1.03 -8.62 -1.50
C PRO A 28 -0.92 -8.76 -3.01
N PHE A 29 -0.28 -9.84 -3.50
CA PHE A 29 0.03 -10.06 -4.93
C PHE A 29 -0.19 -11.50 -5.36
N PRO A 30 -0.32 -11.79 -6.67
CA PRO A 30 -0.48 -13.15 -7.19
C PRO A 30 0.59 -14.14 -6.70
N GLY A 31 1.84 -13.69 -6.58
CA GLY A 31 2.95 -14.53 -6.08
C GLY A 31 2.80 -15.02 -4.65
N ASN A 32 1.93 -14.39 -3.85
CA ASN A 32 1.68 -14.79 -2.47
C ASN A 32 0.55 -15.82 -2.31
N VAL A 33 -0.25 -16.06 -3.36
CA VAL A 33 -1.44 -16.94 -3.30
C VAL A 33 -1.10 -18.36 -2.88
N TYR A 34 -0.05 -18.93 -3.49
CA TYR A 34 0.39 -20.29 -3.18
C TYR A 34 0.74 -20.44 -1.69
N GLY A 35 1.57 -19.54 -1.18
CA GLY A 35 1.95 -19.54 0.25
C GLY A 35 0.74 -19.35 1.17
N ALA A 36 -0.17 -18.44 0.82
CA ALA A 36 -1.39 -18.18 1.58
C ALA A 36 -2.29 -19.44 1.68
N LEU A 37 -2.55 -20.12 0.55
CA LEU A 37 -3.35 -21.35 0.53
C LEU A 37 -2.64 -22.50 1.26
N ARG A 38 -1.30 -22.57 1.19
CA ARG A 38 -0.52 -23.56 1.93
C ARG A 38 -0.62 -23.34 3.44
N ILE A 39 -0.47 -22.11 3.92
CA ILE A 39 -0.67 -21.74 5.32
C ILE A 39 -2.10 -22.07 5.76
N ALA A 40 -3.10 -21.66 5.00
CA ALA A 40 -4.50 -21.93 5.27
C ALA A 40 -4.79 -23.44 5.44
N ARG A 41 -4.23 -24.26 4.54
CA ARG A 41 -4.34 -25.73 4.63
C ARG A 41 -3.70 -26.28 5.91
N MET A 42 -2.55 -25.74 6.32
CA MET A 42 -1.91 -26.16 7.56
C MET A 42 -2.72 -25.75 8.79
N VAL A 43 -3.29 -24.55 8.82
CA VAL A 43 -4.20 -24.11 9.88
C VAL A 43 -5.33 -25.11 10.02
N LYS A 44 -6.02 -25.48 8.93
CA LYS A 44 -7.10 -26.46 8.94
C LYS A 44 -6.67 -27.86 9.39
N SER A 45 -5.45 -28.26 9.06
CA SER A 45 -4.90 -29.55 9.49
C SER A 45 -4.57 -29.62 10.99
N ILE A 46 -4.00 -28.53 11.56
CA ILE A 46 -3.54 -28.50 12.95
C ILE A 46 -4.66 -28.06 13.89
N HIS A 47 -5.45 -27.09 13.49
CA HIS A 47 -6.57 -26.51 14.24
C HIS A 47 -7.85 -26.53 13.39
N PRO A 48 -8.53 -27.70 13.23
CA PRO A 48 -9.69 -27.84 12.34
C PRO A 48 -10.87 -26.91 12.68
N LYS A 49 -10.94 -26.43 13.92
CA LYS A 49 -11.98 -25.49 14.37
C LYS A 49 -11.63 -24.03 14.08
N ALA A 50 -10.35 -23.70 13.86
CA ALA A 50 -9.94 -22.35 13.55
C ALA A 50 -10.53 -21.89 12.22
N ARG A 51 -10.94 -20.64 12.18
CA ARG A 51 -11.43 -19.99 10.97
C ARG A 51 -10.28 -19.31 10.23
N VAL A 52 -10.35 -19.32 8.90
CA VAL A 52 -9.36 -18.67 8.03
C VAL A 52 -10.07 -17.63 7.18
N VAL A 53 -9.57 -16.40 7.21
CA VAL A 53 -10.04 -15.31 6.35
C VAL A 53 -8.90 -14.81 5.46
N LEU A 54 -9.17 -14.66 4.18
CA LEU A 54 -8.26 -14.02 3.21
C LEU A 54 -8.68 -12.59 2.95
N GLY A 55 -7.70 -11.71 2.77
CA GLY A 55 -7.89 -10.32 2.37
C GLY A 55 -6.65 -9.79 1.64
N GLY A 56 -6.60 -8.50 1.36
CA GLY A 56 -5.45 -7.83 0.74
C GLY A 56 -5.62 -7.51 -0.75
N GLY A 57 -4.57 -6.97 -1.35
CA GLY A 57 -4.60 -6.42 -2.70
C GLY A 57 -5.07 -7.40 -3.77
N TYR A 58 -4.51 -8.61 -3.81
CA TYR A 58 -4.91 -9.65 -4.76
C TYR A 58 -6.40 -10.02 -4.64
N VAL A 59 -6.90 -10.11 -3.42
CA VAL A 59 -8.32 -10.39 -3.18
C VAL A 59 -9.19 -9.27 -3.77
N ASN A 60 -8.77 -8.03 -3.59
CA ASN A 60 -9.51 -6.85 -4.04
C ASN A 60 -9.48 -6.65 -5.56
N THR A 61 -8.44 -7.10 -6.25
CA THR A 61 -8.31 -6.96 -7.70
C THR A 61 -8.80 -8.20 -8.44
N GLU A 62 -8.27 -9.37 -8.10
CA GLU A 62 -8.46 -10.59 -8.90
C GLU A 62 -9.69 -11.43 -8.45
N LEU A 63 -10.09 -11.33 -7.18
CA LEU A 63 -11.19 -12.16 -6.65
C LEU A 63 -12.54 -11.44 -6.55
N ARG A 64 -12.68 -10.22 -7.11
CA ARG A 64 -13.97 -9.48 -7.05
C ARG A 64 -15.14 -10.18 -7.74
N GLN A 65 -14.87 -11.05 -8.69
CA GLN A 65 -15.88 -11.83 -9.41
C GLN A 65 -15.74 -13.32 -9.11
N LEU A 66 -15.29 -13.64 -7.90
CA LEU A 66 -15.09 -15.02 -7.49
C LEU A 66 -16.41 -15.82 -7.55
N SER A 67 -16.40 -16.87 -8.39
CA SER A 67 -17.54 -17.78 -8.54
C SER A 67 -17.20 -19.24 -8.25
N ASP A 68 -15.90 -19.57 -8.23
CA ASP A 68 -15.42 -20.93 -7.98
C ASP A 68 -15.39 -21.22 -6.47
N PRO A 69 -16.20 -22.15 -5.95
CA PRO A 69 -16.26 -22.43 -4.52
C PRO A 69 -15.06 -23.22 -3.98
N ARG A 70 -14.18 -23.76 -4.84
CA ARG A 70 -13.04 -24.60 -4.43
C ARG A 70 -12.02 -23.85 -3.56
N VAL A 71 -11.94 -22.52 -3.65
CA VAL A 71 -11.07 -21.73 -2.78
C VAL A 71 -11.45 -21.90 -1.30
N PHE A 72 -12.73 -22.16 -1.01
CA PHE A 72 -13.24 -22.39 0.33
C PHE A 72 -12.92 -23.80 0.89
N ASP A 73 -12.21 -24.63 0.15
CA ASP A 73 -11.57 -25.84 0.69
C ASP A 73 -10.35 -25.46 1.57
N PHE A 74 -9.83 -24.24 1.43
CA PHE A 74 -8.70 -23.72 2.18
C PHE A 74 -9.07 -22.67 3.22
N CYS A 75 -10.05 -21.83 2.95
CA CYS A 75 -10.47 -20.72 3.85
C CYS A 75 -11.98 -20.76 4.12
N ASP A 76 -12.41 -20.01 5.13
CA ASP A 76 -13.84 -19.91 5.47
C ASP A 76 -14.46 -18.61 4.94
N TYR A 77 -13.66 -17.55 4.88
CA TYR A 77 -14.08 -16.20 4.53
C TYR A 77 -13.08 -15.52 3.62
N ILE A 78 -13.58 -14.64 2.76
CA ILE A 78 -12.77 -13.75 1.94
C ILE A 78 -13.37 -12.35 2.03
N THR A 79 -12.59 -11.38 2.56
CA THR A 79 -13.08 -10.01 2.78
C THR A 79 -12.53 -9.05 1.73
N LEU A 80 -13.38 -8.17 1.24
CA LEU A 80 -13.07 -7.19 0.19
C LEU A 80 -12.91 -5.78 0.76
N ASP A 81 -12.15 -4.97 0.02
CA ASP A 81 -11.90 -3.55 0.24
C ASP A 81 -11.13 -3.28 1.55
N ASP A 82 -11.41 -2.17 2.24
CA ASP A 82 -10.79 -1.87 3.52
C ASP A 82 -11.13 -2.93 4.57
N GLY A 83 -10.10 -3.51 5.16
CA GLY A 83 -10.23 -4.67 6.03
C GLY A 83 -10.82 -4.38 7.41
N GLU A 84 -10.80 -3.13 7.88
CA GLU A 84 -11.16 -2.80 9.26
C GLU A 84 -12.63 -3.15 9.57
N ARG A 85 -13.56 -2.67 8.76
CA ARG A 85 -14.99 -2.94 8.99
C ARG A 85 -15.36 -4.40 8.76
N PRO A 86 -14.98 -5.05 7.66
CA PRO A 86 -15.24 -6.48 7.44
C PRO A 86 -14.63 -7.37 8.53
N LEU A 87 -13.42 -7.09 9.00
CA LEU A 87 -12.78 -7.91 10.03
C LEU A 87 -13.48 -7.76 11.38
N LEU A 88 -13.86 -6.56 11.78
CA LEU A 88 -14.64 -6.33 13.00
C LEU A 88 -15.99 -7.06 12.93
N ALA A 89 -16.72 -6.91 11.83
CA ALA A 89 -18.00 -7.58 11.61
C ALA A 89 -17.85 -9.12 11.63
N LEU A 90 -16.75 -9.63 11.06
CA LEU A 90 -16.45 -11.07 11.09
C LEU A 90 -16.19 -11.57 12.51
N VAL A 91 -15.42 -10.84 13.32
CA VAL A 91 -15.16 -11.21 14.72
C VAL A 91 -16.46 -11.24 15.54
N GLU A 92 -17.35 -10.27 15.31
CA GLU A 92 -18.68 -10.28 15.95
C GLU A 92 -19.54 -11.45 15.48
N HIS A 93 -19.55 -11.74 14.17
CA HIS A 93 -20.26 -12.87 13.59
C HIS A 93 -19.77 -14.22 14.12
N LEU A 94 -18.48 -14.37 14.36
CA LEU A 94 -17.92 -15.59 14.95
C LEU A 94 -18.35 -15.80 16.41
N ARG A 95 -18.67 -14.72 17.14
CA ARG A 95 -19.22 -14.77 18.50
C ARG A 95 -20.73 -15.02 18.52
N ASP A 96 -21.44 -14.38 17.60
CA ASP A 96 -22.87 -14.50 17.39
C ASP A 96 -23.20 -14.57 15.89
N PRO A 97 -23.56 -15.76 15.35
CA PRO A 97 -23.86 -15.94 13.92
C PRO A 97 -25.01 -15.08 13.37
N ASN A 98 -25.80 -14.43 14.24
CA ASN A 98 -26.83 -13.49 13.81
C ASN A 98 -26.24 -12.11 13.45
N GLN A 99 -25.00 -11.80 13.85
CA GLN A 99 -24.34 -10.55 13.48
C GLN A 99 -24.04 -10.54 11.99
N PRO A 100 -24.28 -9.39 11.32
CA PRO A 100 -24.16 -9.30 9.87
C PRO A 100 -22.69 -9.26 9.41
N LEU A 101 -22.42 -9.86 8.26
CA LEU A 101 -21.14 -9.74 7.55
C LEU A 101 -21.14 -8.54 6.60
N VAL A 102 -19.95 -8.00 6.33
CA VAL A 102 -19.72 -6.85 5.44
C VAL A 102 -18.72 -7.23 4.37
N ARG A 103 -19.11 -7.09 3.10
CA ARG A 103 -18.26 -7.37 1.92
C ARG A 103 -17.44 -8.65 2.04
N THR A 104 -18.10 -9.70 2.49
CA THR A 104 -17.45 -10.99 2.79
C THR A 104 -18.02 -12.07 1.88
N TYR A 105 -17.17 -12.76 1.14
CA TYR A 105 -17.55 -13.98 0.45
C TYR A 105 -17.55 -15.16 1.41
N VAL A 106 -18.58 -15.97 1.27
CA VAL A 106 -18.75 -17.25 1.97
C VAL A 106 -19.19 -18.32 0.99
N ARG A 107 -18.98 -19.59 1.34
CA ARG A 107 -19.51 -20.73 0.60
C ARG A 107 -20.88 -21.13 1.16
N GLU A 108 -21.89 -21.19 0.30
CA GLU A 108 -23.21 -21.76 0.59
C GLU A 108 -23.48 -22.92 -0.35
N GLY A 109 -23.35 -24.15 0.17
CA GLY A 109 -23.41 -25.36 -0.66
C GLY A 109 -22.31 -25.36 -1.73
N ASN A 110 -22.69 -25.34 -2.99
CA ASN A 110 -21.77 -25.30 -4.14
C ASN A 110 -21.71 -23.90 -4.82
N ARG A 111 -21.97 -22.84 -4.06
CA ARG A 111 -21.97 -21.46 -4.57
C ARG A 111 -21.13 -20.55 -3.69
N VAL A 112 -20.54 -19.54 -4.34
CA VAL A 112 -19.94 -18.39 -3.65
C VAL A 112 -21.00 -17.32 -3.49
N VAL A 113 -21.19 -16.83 -2.26
CA VAL A 113 -22.18 -15.79 -1.94
C VAL A 113 -21.45 -14.63 -1.26
N GLN A 114 -21.67 -13.43 -1.77
CA GLN A 114 -21.18 -12.22 -1.12
C GLN A 114 -22.22 -11.73 -0.11
N LYS A 115 -21.82 -11.69 1.15
CA LYS A 115 -22.60 -11.07 2.23
C LYS A 115 -22.18 -9.60 2.37
N THR A 116 -23.17 -8.73 2.40
CA THR A 116 -22.93 -7.31 2.63
C THR A 116 -24.09 -6.69 3.41
N THR A 117 -23.78 -5.69 4.20
CA THR A 117 -24.76 -4.97 5.02
C THR A 117 -24.55 -3.48 4.81
N PRO A 118 -25.32 -2.84 3.91
CA PRO A 118 -25.13 -1.44 3.52
C PRO A 118 -25.21 -0.45 4.69
N ALA A 119 -25.89 -0.79 5.78
CA ALA A 119 -26.00 0.05 6.97
C ALA A 119 -24.69 0.13 7.78
N LEU A 120 -23.78 -0.83 7.61
CA LEU A 120 -22.47 -0.84 8.28
C LEU A 120 -21.44 -0.15 7.39
N LEU A 121 -21.28 1.14 7.61
CA LEU A 121 -20.33 1.97 6.87
C LEU A 121 -18.88 1.68 7.30
N ASP A 122 -17.96 1.96 6.38
CA ASP A 122 -16.52 1.90 6.66
C ASP A 122 -16.10 2.93 7.70
N LEU A 123 -14.98 2.64 8.37
CA LEU A 123 -14.34 3.60 9.24
C LEU A 123 -13.65 4.68 8.41
N HIS A 124 -13.79 5.94 8.80
CA HIS A 124 -13.00 6.99 8.18
C HIS A 124 -11.52 6.82 8.49
N HIS A 125 -10.66 7.19 7.57
CA HIS A 125 -9.21 7.08 7.73
C HIS A 125 -8.69 7.70 9.04
N ARG A 126 -9.25 8.83 9.47
CA ARG A 126 -8.91 9.47 10.75
C ARG A 126 -9.27 8.62 11.97
N ASP A 127 -10.26 7.72 11.84
CA ASP A 127 -10.84 6.93 12.95
C ASP A 127 -10.30 5.50 13.00
N THR A 128 -9.41 5.10 12.08
CA THR A 128 -8.84 3.73 12.01
C THR A 128 -7.79 3.43 13.09
N GLY A 129 -7.45 4.39 13.92
CA GLY A 129 -6.43 4.20 14.97
C GLY A 129 -4.99 4.29 14.45
N THR A 130 -4.06 3.92 15.31
CA THR A 130 -2.63 3.83 14.98
C THR A 130 -2.27 2.39 14.64
N PRO A 131 -1.54 2.12 13.54
CA PRO A 131 -0.97 0.79 13.31
C PRO A 131 -0.11 0.34 14.48
N THR A 132 -0.04 -0.97 14.74
CA THR A 132 0.81 -1.53 15.80
C THR A 132 1.67 -2.67 15.25
N TYR A 133 2.87 -2.78 15.76
CA TYR A 133 3.80 -3.88 15.50
C TYR A 133 3.93 -4.81 16.72
N ALA A 134 3.06 -4.64 17.73
CA ALA A 134 3.05 -5.46 18.92
C ALA A 134 2.92 -6.96 18.56
N GLY A 135 3.79 -7.77 19.14
CA GLY A 135 3.85 -9.20 18.83
C GLY A 135 4.74 -9.57 17.63
N LEU A 136 5.31 -8.59 16.91
CA LEU A 136 6.30 -8.83 15.87
C LEU A 136 7.71 -8.57 16.39
N ASP A 137 8.60 -9.54 16.22
CA ASP A 137 10.03 -9.32 16.43
C ASP A 137 10.65 -8.70 15.17
N LEU A 138 10.73 -7.37 15.16
CA LEU A 138 11.23 -6.62 14.01
C LEU A 138 12.70 -6.91 13.68
N SER A 139 13.47 -7.47 14.63
CA SER A 139 14.87 -7.84 14.40
C SER A 139 15.03 -9.03 13.44
N GLN A 140 14.00 -9.85 13.29
CA GLN A 140 13.99 -10.99 12.37
C GLN A 140 13.73 -10.61 10.91
N TYR A 141 13.34 -9.35 10.64
CA TYR A 141 13.13 -8.86 9.27
C TYR A 141 14.45 -8.40 8.68
N VAL A 142 14.93 -9.14 7.68
CA VAL A 142 16.22 -8.88 7.04
C VAL A 142 16.11 -7.71 6.07
N SER A 143 16.99 -6.72 6.21
CA SER A 143 17.21 -5.68 5.20
C SER A 143 18.13 -6.19 4.10
N LEU A 144 17.86 -5.84 2.86
CA LEU A 144 18.78 -6.06 1.75
C LEU A 144 19.88 -4.99 1.77
N PHE A 145 21.11 -5.39 2.05
CA PHE A 145 22.23 -4.46 2.20
C PHE A 145 22.88 -4.04 0.85
N GLU A 146 22.79 -4.90 -0.15
CA GLU A 146 23.45 -4.71 -1.45
C GLU A 146 22.39 -4.56 -2.55
N MET A 147 22.08 -3.31 -2.88
CA MET A 147 21.18 -2.96 -3.98
C MET A 147 21.83 -1.85 -4.81
N LEU A 148 21.87 -2.05 -6.13
CA LEU A 148 22.40 -1.06 -7.07
C LEU A 148 21.57 0.23 -7.09
N ASN A 149 20.27 0.11 -6.92
CA ASN A 149 19.35 1.25 -6.86
C ASN A 149 19.05 1.60 -5.40
N PRO A 150 19.42 2.81 -4.92
CA PRO A 150 19.17 3.24 -3.53
C PRO A 150 17.68 3.20 -3.14
N MET A 151 16.76 3.41 -4.09
CA MET A 151 15.32 3.33 -3.82
C MET A 151 14.86 1.91 -3.48
N HIS A 152 15.44 0.87 -4.08
CA HIS A 152 15.13 -0.51 -3.71
C HIS A 152 15.49 -0.80 -2.25
N ARG A 153 16.59 -0.22 -1.76
CA ARG A 153 16.96 -0.33 -0.35
C ARG A 153 15.91 0.29 0.57
N LEU A 154 15.39 1.47 0.20
CA LEU A 154 14.31 2.10 0.96
C LEU A 154 13.05 1.23 1.02
N TRP A 155 12.72 0.54 -0.08
CA TRP A 155 11.53 -0.32 -0.13
C TRP A 155 11.68 -1.63 0.65
N SER A 156 12.86 -2.19 0.67
CA SER A 156 13.15 -3.49 1.28
C SER A 156 13.68 -3.41 2.70
N ASP A 157 13.97 -2.21 3.21
CA ASP A 157 14.38 -2.04 4.60
C ASP A 157 13.18 -2.18 5.54
N GLY A 158 13.18 -3.22 6.38
CA GLY A 158 12.15 -3.48 7.39
C GLY A 158 12.06 -2.44 8.52
N ARG A 159 12.96 -1.46 8.53
CA ARG A 159 13.03 -0.42 9.57
C ARG A 159 12.15 0.79 9.32
N TRP A 160 11.24 0.72 8.36
CA TRP A 160 10.29 1.80 8.07
C TRP A 160 8.95 1.51 8.70
N ASN A 161 8.52 2.36 9.63
CA ASN A 161 7.12 2.40 10.05
C ASN A 161 6.24 2.74 8.84
N LYS A 162 5.10 2.06 8.69
CA LYS A 162 4.18 2.28 7.58
C LYS A 162 3.00 3.12 8.03
N LEU A 163 2.72 4.20 7.34
CA LEU A 163 1.54 5.05 7.54
C LEU A 163 0.98 5.51 6.20
N THR A 164 -0.26 5.94 6.21
CA THR A 164 -0.95 6.56 5.07
C THR A 164 -1.36 7.97 5.45
N VAL A 165 -0.98 8.95 4.65
CA VAL A 165 -1.40 10.37 4.82
C VAL A 165 -2.85 10.53 4.35
N ALA A 166 -3.18 9.89 3.21
CA ALA A 166 -4.51 9.88 2.63
C ALA A 166 -4.82 8.53 1.99
N LYS A 167 -5.98 7.95 2.26
CA LYS A 167 -6.49 6.79 1.52
C LYS A 167 -6.94 7.21 0.12
N GLY A 168 -6.71 6.34 -0.87
CA GLY A 168 -7.13 6.54 -2.25
C GLY A 168 -6.35 7.64 -2.98
N CYS A 169 -6.75 7.89 -4.21
CA CYS A 169 -6.11 8.89 -5.07
C CYS A 169 -7.02 10.09 -5.27
N TYR A 170 -6.54 11.29 -4.95
CA TYR A 170 -7.29 12.53 -5.15
C TYR A 170 -7.48 12.92 -6.62
N TRP A 171 -6.65 12.41 -7.54
CA TRP A 171 -6.72 12.73 -8.97
C TRP A 171 -7.88 12.03 -9.69
N LYS A 172 -8.01 10.73 -9.55
CA LYS A 172 -9.12 9.88 -10.05
C LYS A 172 -9.45 10.04 -11.54
N LYS A 173 -8.48 10.37 -12.40
CA LYS A 173 -8.72 10.61 -13.84
C LYS A 173 -7.89 9.74 -14.76
N CYS A 174 -6.87 9.04 -14.24
CA CYS A 174 -6.01 8.23 -15.08
C CYS A 174 -6.82 7.09 -15.73
N THR A 175 -6.71 6.95 -17.05
CA THR A 175 -7.50 5.97 -17.83
C THR A 175 -7.07 4.52 -17.60
N PHE A 176 -5.91 4.30 -17.01
CA PHE A 176 -5.39 2.98 -16.67
C PHE A 176 -5.67 2.56 -15.22
N CYS A 177 -6.18 3.47 -14.38
CA CYS A 177 -6.58 3.14 -13.02
C CYS A 177 -8.02 2.62 -12.98
N ASP A 178 -8.22 1.51 -12.28
CA ASP A 178 -9.56 0.98 -12.04
C ASP A 178 -10.24 1.71 -10.88
N LEU A 179 -11.09 2.67 -11.21
CA LEU A 179 -11.85 3.45 -10.24
C LEU A 179 -13.04 2.69 -9.63
N SER A 180 -13.30 1.45 -10.05
CA SER A 180 -14.27 0.59 -9.37
C SER A 180 -13.72 0.02 -8.06
N LEU A 181 -12.41 0.10 -7.87
CA LEU A 181 -11.73 -0.35 -6.66
C LEU A 181 -11.83 0.72 -5.57
N ASP A 182 -12.43 0.36 -4.43
CA ASP A 182 -12.70 1.30 -3.34
C ASP A 182 -11.43 1.98 -2.83
N TYR A 183 -10.34 1.24 -2.66
CA TYR A 183 -9.07 1.78 -2.16
C TYR A 183 -8.42 2.83 -3.08
N ILE A 184 -8.82 2.90 -4.36
CA ILE A 184 -8.43 3.97 -5.30
C ILE A 184 -9.48 5.08 -5.29
N ALA A 185 -10.77 4.72 -5.34
CA ALA A 185 -11.87 5.65 -5.52
C ALA A 185 -12.22 6.44 -4.26
N ARG A 186 -12.11 5.84 -3.09
CA ARG A 186 -12.42 6.50 -1.82
C ARG A 186 -11.24 7.34 -1.36
N TYR A 187 -11.37 8.66 -1.44
CA TYR A 187 -10.33 9.59 -1.04
C TYR A 187 -10.66 10.22 0.31
N GLU A 188 -9.82 9.98 1.29
CA GLU A 188 -9.95 10.48 2.66
C GLU A 188 -8.59 10.87 3.22
N THR A 189 -8.49 12.07 3.81
CA THR A 189 -7.26 12.55 4.47
C THR A 189 -7.39 12.45 5.98
N ALA A 190 -6.27 12.16 6.67
CA ALA A 190 -6.13 12.44 8.09
C ALA A 190 -5.62 13.88 8.30
N THR A 191 -5.93 14.48 9.45
CA THR A 191 -5.34 15.77 9.81
C THR A 191 -3.86 15.62 10.20
N ALA A 192 -3.09 16.71 10.07
CA ALA A 192 -1.68 16.69 10.45
C ALA A 192 -1.47 16.33 11.93
N ASP A 193 -2.37 16.75 12.82
CA ASP A 193 -2.31 16.39 14.23
C ASP A 193 -2.46 14.90 14.46
N VAL A 194 -3.48 14.28 13.86
CA VAL A 194 -3.70 12.82 13.94
C VAL A 194 -2.51 12.05 13.39
N LEU A 195 -1.91 12.51 12.27
CA LEU A 195 -0.75 11.85 11.68
C LEU A 195 0.48 11.95 12.60
N VAL A 196 0.74 13.12 13.19
CA VAL A 196 1.88 13.29 14.09
C VAL A 196 1.68 12.52 15.39
N ASP A 197 0.46 12.45 15.94
CA ASP A 197 0.15 11.61 17.10
C ASP A 197 0.43 10.13 16.82
N ARG A 198 0.05 9.62 15.61
CA ARG A 198 0.37 8.24 15.16
C ARG A 198 1.87 8.03 15.00
N ILE A 199 2.59 9.02 14.46
CA ILE A 199 4.05 8.98 14.30
C ILE A 199 4.73 8.86 15.67
N GLU A 200 4.36 9.70 16.64
CA GLU A 200 4.92 9.65 18.00
C GLU A 200 4.61 8.33 18.70
N ALA A 201 3.37 7.80 18.54
CA ALA A 201 3.00 6.51 19.10
C ALA A 201 3.84 5.36 18.51
N LEU A 202 4.07 5.36 17.19
CA LEU A 202 4.90 4.36 16.52
C LEU A 202 6.37 4.48 16.92
N ILE A 203 6.93 5.68 17.05
CA ILE A 203 8.29 5.87 17.54
C ILE A 203 8.42 5.30 18.97
N LYS A 204 7.44 5.56 19.82
CA LYS A 204 7.43 5.04 21.19
C LYS A 204 7.36 3.50 21.22
N GLU A 205 6.59 2.89 20.33
CA GLU A 205 6.42 1.42 20.27
C GLU A 205 7.65 0.73 19.68
N THR A 206 8.15 1.23 18.54
CA THR A 206 9.18 0.53 17.74
C THR A 206 10.61 1.00 18.03
N GLY A 207 10.77 2.19 18.60
CA GLY A 207 12.06 2.88 18.71
C GLY A 207 12.61 3.39 17.37
N GLN A 208 11.86 3.25 16.26
CA GLN A 208 12.30 3.61 14.91
C GLN A 208 11.73 4.95 14.50
N THR A 209 12.58 5.79 13.89
CA THR A 209 12.22 7.12 13.39
C THR A 209 12.07 7.20 11.87
N GLY A 210 12.20 6.07 11.18
CA GLY A 210 11.98 5.95 9.74
C GLY A 210 10.51 5.71 9.41
N PHE A 211 9.98 6.41 8.40
CA PHE A 211 8.58 6.30 7.95
C PHE A 211 8.48 6.16 6.44
N HIS A 212 7.69 5.20 6.00
CA HIS A 212 7.23 5.10 4.62
C HIS A 212 5.73 5.44 4.56
N PHE A 213 5.39 6.52 3.87
CA PHE A 213 4.00 6.85 3.58
C PHE A 213 3.54 6.08 2.35
N VAL A 214 2.70 5.06 2.61
CA VAL A 214 2.27 4.05 1.62
C VAL A 214 1.02 4.49 0.83
N ASP A 215 0.89 5.78 0.59
CA ASP A 215 -0.21 6.37 -0.18
C ASP A 215 -0.22 5.93 -1.64
N GLU A 216 -1.38 5.90 -2.28
CA GLU A 216 -1.47 5.84 -3.75
C GLU A 216 -0.90 7.13 -4.38
N ALA A 217 -1.19 8.27 -3.78
CA ALA A 217 -0.60 9.56 -4.10
C ALA A 217 -0.84 10.54 -2.94
N ALA A 218 0.18 10.80 -2.14
CA ALA A 218 0.07 11.73 -1.03
C ALA A 218 -0.19 13.17 -1.52
N PRO A 219 -1.24 13.84 -1.03
CA PRO A 219 -1.63 15.15 -1.51
C PRO A 219 -0.64 16.25 -1.07
N PRO A 220 -0.23 17.17 -1.96
CA PRO A 220 0.71 18.24 -1.61
C PRO A 220 0.29 19.08 -0.41
N ALA A 221 -1.00 19.40 -0.29
CA ALA A 221 -1.53 20.19 0.82
C ALA A 221 -1.44 19.43 2.16
N ALA A 222 -1.72 18.13 2.17
CA ALA A 222 -1.62 17.30 3.36
C ALA A 222 -0.14 17.11 3.78
N LEU A 223 0.76 16.91 2.81
CA LEU A 223 2.20 16.83 3.06
C LEU A 223 2.74 18.15 3.62
N ARG A 224 2.29 19.31 3.11
CA ARG A 224 2.62 20.63 3.67
C ARG A 224 2.22 20.71 5.14
N ALA A 225 0.96 20.43 5.45
CA ALA A 225 0.44 20.49 6.80
C ALA A 225 1.18 19.52 7.75
N LEU A 226 1.48 18.31 7.28
CA LEU A 226 2.28 17.33 8.02
C LEU A 226 3.69 17.86 8.31
N ALA A 227 4.39 18.39 7.29
CA ALA A 227 5.74 18.93 7.43
C ALA A 227 5.79 20.11 8.42
N GLU A 228 4.86 21.05 8.30
CA GLU A 228 4.73 22.17 9.24
C GLU A 228 4.49 21.69 10.68
N ARG A 229 3.65 20.66 10.84
CA ARG A 229 3.31 20.13 12.17
C ARG A 229 4.47 19.35 12.79
N LEU A 230 5.19 18.53 12.00
CA LEU A 230 6.40 17.84 12.46
C LEU A 230 7.44 18.84 12.99
N ILE A 231 7.70 19.91 12.23
CA ILE A 231 8.65 20.95 12.60
C ILE A 231 8.16 21.69 13.87
N ALA A 232 6.89 22.08 13.93
CA ALA A 232 6.32 22.81 15.08
C ALA A 232 6.37 21.98 16.37
N ARG A 233 6.11 20.67 16.30
CA ARG A 233 6.19 19.75 17.46
C ARG A 233 7.60 19.23 17.71
N ARG A 234 8.59 19.60 16.88
CA ARG A 234 9.99 19.15 16.97
C ARG A 234 10.10 17.62 16.90
N VAL A 235 9.24 16.96 16.12
CA VAL A 235 9.30 15.53 15.89
C VAL A 235 10.25 15.26 14.72
N ALA A 236 11.42 14.71 15.02
CA ALA A 236 12.45 14.41 14.04
C ALA A 236 12.25 13.00 13.50
N ILE A 237 11.94 12.89 12.21
CA ILE A 237 11.81 11.62 11.48
C ILE A 237 12.58 11.69 10.17
N THR A 238 12.85 10.52 9.60
CA THR A 238 13.24 10.38 8.19
C THR A 238 12.09 9.71 7.46
N TRP A 239 11.66 10.26 6.33
CA TRP A 239 10.52 9.71 5.63
C TRP A 239 10.62 9.75 4.12
N TRP A 240 9.89 8.87 3.46
CA TRP A 240 9.68 8.86 2.02
C TRP A 240 8.25 8.41 1.70
N GLY A 241 7.78 8.68 0.46
CA GLY A 241 6.41 8.32 0.09
C GLY A 241 6.11 8.53 -1.38
N ASN A 242 4.90 8.10 -1.78
CA ASN A 242 4.42 8.19 -3.14
C ASN A 242 3.68 9.50 -3.38
N ILE A 243 4.01 10.17 -4.48
CA ILE A 243 3.42 11.44 -4.90
C ILE A 243 3.06 11.41 -6.39
N ARG A 244 2.41 12.48 -6.86
CA ARG A 244 2.28 12.79 -8.29
C ARG A 244 3.17 13.99 -8.60
N PHE A 245 3.94 13.96 -9.70
CA PHE A 245 4.84 15.06 -10.08
C PHE A 245 4.05 16.25 -10.66
N GLU A 246 3.24 16.89 -9.85
CA GLU A 246 2.38 17.99 -10.25
C GLU A 246 2.91 19.37 -9.80
N LYS A 247 2.43 20.41 -10.48
CA LYS A 247 2.91 21.80 -10.32
C LYS A 247 2.78 22.38 -8.91
N SER A 248 1.92 21.80 -8.06
CA SER A 248 1.75 22.19 -6.67
C SER A 248 2.96 21.88 -5.79
N PHE A 249 3.87 21.02 -6.23
CA PHE A 249 5.18 20.88 -5.59
C PHE A 249 6.12 22.02 -6.03
N THR A 250 5.88 23.18 -5.46
CA THR A 250 6.76 24.36 -5.66
C THR A 250 8.09 24.17 -4.93
N LYS A 251 9.10 24.98 -5.28
CA LYS A 251 10.41 24.95 -4.63
C LYS A 251 10.29 25.12 -3.11
N GLU A 252 9.47 26.06 -2.66
CA GLU A 252 9.24 26.35 -1.24
C GLU A 252 8.61 25.15 -0.51
N LEU A 253 7.66 24.47 -1.16
CA LEU A 253 7.08 23.25 -0.58
C LEU A 253 8.12 22.15 -0.48
N VAL A 254 8.90 21.92 -1.54
CA VAL A 254 9.93 20.88 -1.58
C VAL A 254 11.00 21.13 -0.49
N GLU A 255 11.45 22.37 -0.33
CA GLU A 255 12.39 22.76 0.75
C GLU A 255 11.79 22.55 2.14
N LEU A 256 10.49 22.78 2.32
CA LEU A 256 9.78 22.49 3.57
C LEU A 256 9.75 20.99 3.84
N LEU A 257 9.46 20.16 2.82
CA LEU A 257 9.47 18.70 2.93
C LEU A 257 10.86 18.19 3.32
N ALA A 258 11.91 18.69 2.69
CA ALA A 258 13.30 18.34 3.05
C ALA A 258 13.60 18.64 4.53
N ARG A 259 13.23 19.83 5.01
CA ARG A 259 13.41 20.20 6.41
C ARG A 259 12.60 19.34 7.38
N SER A 260 11.49 18.76 6.96
CA SER A 260 10.68 17.84 7.77
C SER A 260 11.19 16.40 7.78
N GLY A 261 12.32 16.12 7.08
CA GLY A 261 12.96 14.81 7.03
C GLY A 261 12.59 13.96 5.81
N CYS A 262 12.00 14.55 4.76
CA CYS A 262 11.80 13.86 3.49
C CYS A 262 13.15 13.59 2.83
N ILE A 263 13.44 12.30 2.54
CA ILE A 263 14.68 11.89 1.88
C ILE A 263 14.45 11.35 0.48
N ALA A 264 13.24 10.91 0.18
CA ALA A 264 12.92 10.37 -1.13
C ALA A 264 11.43 10.52 -1.46
N VAL A 265 11.12 10.56 -2.75
CA VAL A 265 9.76 10.48 -3.27
C VAL A 265 9.70 9.51 -4.45
N SER A 266 8.61 8.76 -4.55
CA SER A 266 8.27 7.97 -5.72
C SER A 266 7.08 8.57 -6.44
N GLY A 267 7.08 8.56 -7.78
CA GLY A 267 5.94 9.07 -8.54
C GLY A 267 5.87 8.52 -9.96
N GLY A 268 4.69 8.53 -10.54
CA GLY A 268 4.48 8.07 -11.89
C GLY A 268 4.83 9.15 -12.92
N LEU A 269 5.95 8.98 -13.65
CA LEU A 269 6.17 9.63 -14.94
C LEU A 269 5.37 8.90 -16.03
N GLU A 270 5.23 7.59 -15.89
CA GLU A 270 4.62 6.61 -16.79
C GLU A 270 5.36 6.54 -18.12
N VAL A 271 5.37 7.61 -18.88
CA VAL A 271 6.01 7.69 -20.19
C VAL A 271 6.44 9.13 -20.49
N ALA A 272 7.62 9.33 -21.05
CA ALA A 272 8.09 10.67 -21.41
C ALA A 272 7.55 11.12 -22.80
N SER A 273 6.22 11.06 -22.96
CA SER A 273 5.48 11.50 -24.16
C SER A 273 4.24 12.28 -23.74
N ASP A 274 4.17 13.56 -24.08
CA ASP A 274 3.03 14.42 -23.74
C ASP A 274 1.74 13.92 -24.40
N ARG A 275 1.79 13.34 -25.61
CA ARG A 275 0.64 12.71 -26.26
C ARG A 275 0.08 11.57 -25.44
N LEU A 276 0.94 10.67 -24.98
CA LEU A 276 0.51 9.51 -24.20
C LEU A 276 0.05 9.93 -22.79
N LEU A 277 0.72 10.88 -22.14
CA LEU A 277 0.30 11.43 -20.86
C LEU A 277 -1.09 12.09 -20.95
N ALA A 278 -1.40 12.74 -22.08
CA ALA A 278 -2.74 13.29 -22.34
C ALA A 278 -3.80 12.18 -22.52
N LEU A 279 -3.49 11.12 -23.28
CA LEU A 279 -4.36 9.95 -23.43
C LEU A 279 -4.60 9.22 -22.11
N MET A 280 -3.58 9.12 -21.29
CA MET A 280 -3.66 8.57 -19.93
C MET A 280 -4.46 9.48 -18.97
N GLN A 281 -4.79 10.69 -19.36
CA GLN A 281 -5.35 11.73 -18.48
C GLN A 281 -4.53 11.91 -17.17
N LYS A 282 -3.21 11.78 -17.30
CA LYS A 282 -2.30 11.86 -16.15
C LYS A 282 -2.26 13.27 -15.53
N GLY A 283 -2.57 14.31 -16.32
CA GLY A 283 -2.64 15.71 -15.85
C GLY A 283 -1.29 16.36 -15.61
N VAL A 284 -0.22 15.80 -16.17
CA VAL A 284 1.13 16.35 -16.15
C VAL A 284 1.74 16.33 -17.54
N THR A 285 2.80 17.13 -17.77
CA THR A 285 3.62 17.09 -18.98
C THR A 285 5.05 16.70 -18.65
N VAL A 286 5.81 16.23 -19.62
CA VAL A 286 7.23 15.86 -19.44
C VAL A 286 8.02 17.05 -18.88
N ALA A 287 7.83 18.24 -19.43
CA ALA A 287 8.49 19.46 -18.97
C ALA A 287 8.11 19.83 -17.51
N GLN A 288 6.87 19.59 -17.12
CA GLN A 288 6.44 19.80 -15.73
C GLN A 288 7.09 18.79 -14.79
N VAL A 289 7.11 17.51 -15.17
CA VAL A 289 7.78 16.46 -14.37
C VAL A 289 9.26 16.84 -14.19
N ALA A 290 9.96 17.19 -15.26
CA ALA A 290 11.37 17.60 -15.19
C ALA A 290 11.61 18.75 -14.19
N ARG A 291 10.76 19.78 -14.20
CA ARG A 291 10.87 20.91 -13.25
C ARG A 291 10.65 20.46 -11.80
N VAL A 292 9.63 19.65 -11.56
CA VAL A 292 9.27 19.19 -10.22
C VAL A 292 10.33 18.25 -9.66
N THR A 293 10.76 17.26 -10.44
CA THR A 293 11.78 16.30 -10.00
C THR A 293 13.13 16.98 -9.77
N ARG A 294 13.52 17.95 -10.62
CA ARG A 294 14.71 18.77 -10.39
C ARG A 294 14.64 19.57 -9.09
N ALA A 295 13.47 20.08 -8.70
CA ALA A 295 13.30 20.77 -7.42
C ALA A 295 13.54 19.82 -6.24
N PHE A 296 13.04 18.61 -6.29
CA PHE A 296 13.30 17.57 -5.28
C PHE A 296 14.77 17.23 -5.20
N SER A 297 15.42 16.92 -6.32
CA SER A 297 16.85 16.60 -6.36
C SER A 297 17.73 17.75 -5.87
N ALA A 298 17.40 19.00 -6.22
CA ALA A 298 18.12 20.19 -5.75
C ALA A 298 17.97 20.40 -4.23
N ALA A 299 16.91 19.90 -3.61
CA ALA A 299 16.71 19.90 -2.17
C ALA A 299 17.33 18.68 -1.46
N GLY A 300 18.06 17.81 -2.18
CA GLY A 300 18.69 16.61 -1.65
C GLY A 300 17.73 15.44 -1.45
N ILE A 301 16.53 15.49 -2.05
CA ILE A 301 15.53 14.43 -1.98
C ILE A 301 15.68 13.52 -3.21
N LEU A 302 15.87 12.21 -2.99
CA LEU A 302 15.93 11.22 -4.06
C LEU A 302 14.58 11.13 -4.79
N VAL A 303 14.64 10.95 -6.10
CA VAL A 303 13.44 10.81 -6.92
C VAL A 303 13.44 9.47 -7.62
N HIS A 304 12.37 8.71 -7.43
CA HIS A 304 12.10 7.48 -8.16
C HIS A 304 10.89 7.67 -9.08
N ALA A 305 11.07 7.41 -10.37
CA ALA A 305 10.02 7.56 -11.37
C ALA A 305 9.55 6.19 -11.86
N TYR A 306 8.24 5.90 -11.70
CA TYR A 306 7.63 4.75 -12.33
C TYR A 306 7.48 4.97 -13.83
N LEU A 307 7.77 3.92 -14.62
CA LEU A 307 7.65 3.91 -16.06
C LEU A 307 6.71 2.78 -16.50
N MET A 308 5.91 3.07 -17.50
CA MET A 308 4.97 2.13 -18.13
C MET A 308 5.25 2.06 -19.63
N TYR A 309 5.30 0.86 -20.17
CA TYR A 309 5.47 0.61 -21.60
C TYR A 309 4.28 -0.20 -22.15
N GLY A 310 4.00 -0.01 -23.44
CA GLY A 310 2.93 -0.72 -24.11
C GLY A 310 1.54 -0.16 -23.84
N PHE A 311 1.43 1.13 -23.47
CA PHE A 311 0.12 1.77 -23.40
C PHE A 311 -0.58 1.75 -24.76
N PRO A 312 -1.91 1.53 -24.83
CA PRO A 312 -2.63 1.48 -26.09
C PRO A 312 -2.29 2.63 -27.03
N THR A 313 -1.99 2.34 -28.28
CA THR A 313 -1.52 3.25 -29.33
C THR A 313 -0.08 3.77 -29.21
N GLN A 314 0.68 3.34 -28.21
CA GLN A 314 2.11 3.66 -28.14
C GLN A 314 2.87 2.98 -29.28
N THR A 315 3.63 3.76 -30.04
CA THR A 315 4.46 3.25 -31.12
C THR A 315 5.85 2.85 -30.63
N GLU A 316 6.59 2.05 -31.41
CA GLU A 316 7.98 1.72 -31.12
C GLU A 316 8.84 2.97 -31.04
N GLN A 317 8.68 3.91 -31.99
CA GLN A 317 9.42 5.17 -32.00
C GLN A 317 9.15 6.00 -30.73
N GLU A 318 7.89 6.08 -30.27
CA GLU A 318 7.57 6.77 -29.02
C GLU A 318 8.19 6.09 -27.79
N THR A 319 8.36 4.78 -27.82
CA THR A 319 9.08 4.06 -26.77
C THR A 319 10.56 4.47 -26.75
N ILE A 320 11.22 4.49 -27.92
CA ILE A 320 12.62 4.90 -28.08
C ILE A 320 12.79 6.36 -27.63
N ASP A 321 11.94 7.27 -28.10
CA ASP A 321 11.99 8.69 -27.75
C ASP A 321 11.74 8.90 -26.25
N SER A 322 10.84 8.14 -25.66
CA SER A 322 10.56 8.18 -24.23
C SER A 322 11.77 7.73 -23.41
N LEU A 323 12.41 6.62 -23.82
CA LEU A 323 13.62 6.13 -23.15
C LEU A 323 14.78 7.17 -23.23
N GLU A 324 14.96 7.81 -24.38
CA GLU A 324 15.99 8.85 -24.52
C GLU A 324 15.70 10.06 -23.61
N ARG A 325 14.45 10.50 -23.51
CA ARG A 325 14.07 11.58 -22.59
C ARG A 325 14.26 11.19 -21.11
N VAL A 326 13.93 9.93 -20.76
CA VAL A 326 14.21 9.40 -19.41
C VAL A 326 15.73 9.41 -19.14
N ARG A 327 16.56 8.98 -20.14
CA ARG A 327 18.01 9.05 -20.03
C ARG A 327 18.50 10.48 -19.80
N GLN A 328 17.92 11.47 -20.50
CA GLN A 328 18.24 12.88 -20.29
C GLN A 328 17.84 13.35 -18.89
N LEU A 329 16.64 13.01 -18.41
CA LEU A 329 16.19 13.35 -17.05
C LEU A 329 17.14 12.78 -15.99
N PHE A 330 17.61 11.56 -16.19
CA PHE A 330 18.58 10.93 -15.31
C PHE A 330 19.97 11.65 -15.39
N ALA A 331 20.46 11.92 -16.59
CA ALA A 331 21.74 12.61 -16.78
C ALA A 331 21.75 14.02 -16.16
N GLU A 332 20.60 14.71 -16.17
CA GLU A 332 20.42 16.02 -15.55
C GLU A 332 20.15 15.95 -14.04
N GLY A 333 20.15 14.75 -13.45
CA GLY A 333 19.89 14.54 -12.03
C GLY A 333 18.46 14.91 -11.61
N CYS A 334 17.49 14.73 -12.49
CA CYS A 334 16.08 14.94 -12.17
C CYS A 334 15.44 13.72 -11.52
N ILE A 335 15.89 12.52 -11.89
CA ILE A 335 15.37 11.23 -11.41
C ILE A 335 16.51 10.27 -11.15
#